data_9b4fc52b23acae6a61038fd443e2878d
#
_entry.id   9b4fc52b23acae6a61038fd443e2878d
#
_cell.length_a   1.000
_cell.length_b   1.000
_cell.length_c   1.000
_cell.angle_alpha   90.00
_cell.angle_beta   90.00
_cell.angle_gamma   90.00
#
_symmetry.space_group_name_H-M   'P 1'
#
loop_
_entity.id
_entity.type
_entity.pdbx_description
1 polymer ?
#
loop_
_entity_poly.entity_id
_entity_poly.type
_entity_poly.pdbx_seq_one_letter_code
_entity_poly.pdbx_strand_id
1 'polypeptide(L)'
;MKKAILIFLIAAGCLIQRSATAQVSVNINIGAQPVWGPVGYDYVEYYYMPDIEVYYYVPSHQFIYLSNGRWIFAASLPYRYRSYNIYSGYKVVLNEPRPYLHFTTHKVKYAKYKGNNGRQVIIRNSNAPKYYVVKGHPKYNGGKKTVVTSRGRNTSTVKAGGNGNGGAKGKGNGKGKG
;
A
#
# COMPACT_ATOMS: atom_id res chain seq x y z
N MET A 1 1.86 -64.48 5.93
CA MET A 1 1.88 -63.65 4.73
C MET A 1 0.95 -62.42 4.85
N LYS A 2 -0.34 -62.53 5.27
CA LYS A 2 -1.26 -61.41 5.41
C LYS A 2 -0.81 -60.31 6.39
N LYS A 3 -0.14 -60.63 7.50
CA LYS A 3 0.38 -59.66 8.47
C LYS A 3 1.57 -58.86 7.95
N ALA A 4 2.41 -59.42 7.08
CA ALA A 4 3.54 -58.71 6.50
C ALA A 4 3.11 -57.68 5.46
N ILE A 5 2.04 -57.95 4.70
CA ILE A 5 1.47 -57.03 3.73
C ILE A 5 0.86 -55.80 4.43
N LEU A 6 0.22 -56.00 5.60
CA LEU A 6 -0.39 -54.90 6.37
C LEU A 6 0.65 -53.95 6.89
N ILE A 7 1.80 -54.44 7.38
CA ILE A 7 2.93 -53.64 7.87
C ILE A 7 3.58 -52.84 6.74
N PHE A 8 3.67 -53.43 5.53
CA PHE A 8 4.25 -52.72 4.38
C PHE A 8 3.35 -51.58 3.88
N LEU A 9 2.01 -51.75 3.93
CA LEU A 9 1.07 -50.69 3.59
C LEU A 9 1.08 -49.52 4.57
N ILE A 10 1.28 -49.76 5.86
CA ILE A 10 1.40 -48.71 6.87
C ILE A 10 2.74 -47.95 6.71
N ALA A 11 3.83 -48.62 6.42
CA ALA A 11 5.12 -47.99 6.19
C ALA A 11 5.16 -47.14 4.92
N ALA A 12 4.46 -47.52 3.85
CA ALA A 12 4.35 -46.75 2.61
C ALA A 12 3.52 -45.46 2.77
N GLY A 13 2.54 -45.45 3.70
CA GLY A 13 1.69 -44.28 3.99
C GLY A 13 2.41 -43.12 4.68
N CYS A 14 3.53 -43.39 5.37
CA CYS A 14 4.27 -42.38 6.13
C CYS A 14 5.26 -41.54 5.28
N LEU A 15 5.49 -41.89 4.01
CA LEU A 15 6.47 -41.21 3.16
C LEU A 15 5.93 -40.02 2.38
N ILE A 16 4.64 -39.69 2.49
CA ILE A 16 4.06 -38.53 1.81
C ILE A 16 3.99 -37.36 2.81
N GLN A 17 5.14 -36.88 3.26
CA GLN A 17 5.22 -35.59 3.94
C GLN A 17 5.23 -34.50 2.88
N ARG A 18 4.05 -33.93 2.59
CA ARG A 18 3.96 -32.68 1.83
C ARG A 18 4.48 -31.57 2.75
N SER A 19 5.67 -31.05 2.46
CA SER A 19 6.15 -29.81 3.07
C SER A 19 5.14 -28.73 2.72
N ALA A 20 4.30 -28.35 3.69
CA ALA A 20 3.47 -27.16 3.58
C ALA A 20 4.39 -25.94 3.59
N THR A 21 4.75 -25.42 2.43
CA THR A 21 5.37 -24.10 2.30
C THR A 21 4.32 -23.08 2.71
N ALA A 22 4.47 -22.54 3.92
CA ALA A 22 3.68 -21.39 4.34
C ALA A 22 4.04 -20.23 3.41
N GLN A 23 3.12 -19.89 2.49
CA GLN A 23 3.26 -18.69 1.68
C GLN A 23 3.04 -17.49 2.60
N VAL A 24 4.11 -16.82 2.96
CA VAL A 24 4.03 -15.52 3.62
C VAL A 24 3.54 -14.51 2.57
N SER A 25 2.25 -14.22 2.58
CA SER A 25 1.68 -13.16 1.76
C SER A 25 2.08 -11.81 2.35
N VAL A 26 3.07 -11.16 1.75
CA VAL A 26 3.45 -9.78 2.12
C VAL A 26 2.52 -8.82 1.38
N ASN A 27 1.54 -8.27 2.10
CA ASN A 27 0.70 -7.22 1.56
C ASN A 27 1.49 -5.90 1.48
N ILE A 28 1.58 -5.34 0.29
CA ILE A 28 2.26 -4.06 0.03
C ILE A 28 1.28 -3.16 -0.71
N ASN A 29 1.00 -1.97 -0.15
CA ASN A 29 0.13 -0.99 -0.80
C ASN A 29 0.73 0.42 -0.87
N ILE A 30 2.06 0.54 -0.90
CA ILE A 30 2.77 1.84 -0.89
C ILE A 30 2.20 2.79 -1.95
N GLY A 31 1.95 2.30 -3.17
CA GLY A 31 1.43 3.13 -4.28
C GLY A 31 0.04 3.70 -4.06
N ALA A 32 -0.78 3.08 -3.19
CA ALA A 32 -2.11 3.56 -2.83
C ALA A 32 -2.09 4.54 -1.65
N GLN A 33 -0.98 4.63 -0.91
CA GLN A 33 -0.86 5.55 0.21
C GLN A 33 -0.81 7.01 -0.28
N PRO A 34 -1.44 7.94 0.43
CA PRO A 34 -1.35 9.36 0.08
C PRO A 34 0.02 9.94 0.41
N VAL A 35 0.46 10.94 -0.34
CA VAL A 35 1.77 11.60 -0.13
C VAL A 35 1.95 12.27 1.23
N TRP A 36 0.85 12.58 1.92
CA TRP A 36 0.85 13.11 3.28
C TRP A 36 0.92 12.02 4.36
N GLY A 37 0.87 10.73 3.98
CA GLY A 37 1.04 9.61 4.90
C GLY A 37 2.46 9.56 5.47
N PRO A 38 2.66 9.04 6.70
CA PRO A 38 3.98 8.88 7.29
C PRO A 38 4.78 7.78 6.57
N VAL A 39 6.10 7.95 6.55
CA VAL A 39 7.03 6.92 6.04
C VAL A 39 7.19 5.77 7.03
N GLY A 40 7.78 4.65 6.56
CA GLY A 40 8.11 3.49 7.42
C GLY A 40 7.14 2.33 7.29
N TYR A 41 6.06 2.49 6.52
CA TYR A 41 5.02 1.47 6.36
C TYR A 41 4.93 0.99 4.92
N ASP A 42 5.05 -0.31 4.70
CA ASP A 42 4.87 -0.94 3.39
C ASP A 42 3.40 -1.25 3.10
N TYR A 43 2.60 -1.42 4.15
CA TYR A 43 1.16 -1.59 4.10
C TYR A 43 0.47 -0.71 5.12
N VAL A 44 -0.59 -0.02 4.70
CA VAL A 44 -1.48 0.77 5.55
C VAL A 44 -2.91 0.58 5.09
N GLU A 45 -3.78 0.19 5.99
CA GLU A 45 -5.21 0.08 5.72
C GLU A 45 -5.94 1.38 6.09
N TYR A 46 -5.64 1.90 7.27
CA TYR A 46 -6.22 3.16 7.75
C TYR A 46 -5.17 4.08 8.36
N TYR A 47 -5.40 5.37 8.24
CA TYR A 47 -4.80 6.39 9.09
C TYR A 47 -5.86 6.94 10.03
N TYR A 48 -5.52 7.11 11.30
CA TYR A 48 -6.31 7.89 12.26
C TYR A 48 -5.61 9.20 12.53
N MET A 49 -6.33 10.31 12.45
CA MET A 49 -5.87 11.67 12.68
C MET A 49 -6.40 12.19 14.02
N PRO A 50 -5.61 12.13 15.11
CA PRO A 50 -6.08 12.46 16.45
C PRO A 50 -6.58 13.90 16.61
N ASP A 51 -5.97 14.87 15.90
CA ASP A 51 -6.34 16.28 16.00
C ASP A 51 -7.79 16.56 15.60
N ILE A 52 -8.28 15.85 14.61
CA ILE A 52 -9.62 16.05 14.02
C ILE A 52 -10.53 14.85 14.22
N GLU A 53 -10.03 13.79 14.86
CA GLU A 53 -10.78 12.56 15.15
C GLU A 53 -11.40 11.90 13.90
N VAL A 54 -10.64 11.90 12.79
CA VAL A 54 -11.04 11.37 11.48
C VAL A 54 -10.16 10.20 11.10
N TYR A 55 -10.76 9.18 10.50
CA TYR A 55 -10.03 8.10 9.84
C TYR A 55 -9.92 8.36 8.34
N TYR A 56 -8.90 7.78 7.72
CA TYR A 56 -8.77 7.73 6.27
C TYR A 56 -8.52 6.28 5.86
N TYR A 57 -9.39 5.75 5.01
CA TYR A 57 -9.30 4.40 4.46
C TYR A 57 -8.51 4.43 3.17
N VAL A 58 -7.31 3.84 3.18
CA VAL A 58 -6.36 3.92 2.07
C VAL A 58 -6.87 3.23 0.80
N PRO A 59 -7.47 2.02 0.83
CA PRO A 59 -7.90 1.34 -0.38
C PRO A 59 -8.92 2.09 -1.22
N SER A 60 -9.88 2.80 -0.59
CA SER A 60 -10.91 3.57 -1.31
C SER A 60 -10.69 5.08 -1.31
N HIS A 61 -9.59 5.55 -0.70
CA HIS A 61 -9.28 6.99 -0.56
C HIS A 61 -10.39 7.81 0.10
N GLN A 62 -11.03 7.25 1.14
CA GLN A 62 -12.16 7.87 1.82
C GLN A 62 -11.81 8.31 3.24
N PHE A 63 -12.26 9.50 3.61
CA PHE A 63 -12.32 9.95 4.99
C PHE A 63 -13.55 9.37 5.68
N ILE A 64 -13.39 8.92 6.93
CA ILE A 64 -14.45 8.33 7.73
C ILE A 64 -14.51 9.11 9.04
N TYR A 65 -15.64 9.73 9.32
CA TYR A 65 -15.84 10.57 10.51
C TYR A 65 -17.24 10.44 11.09
N LEU A 66 -17.34 10.70 12.38
CA LEU A 66 -18.63 10.69 13.09
C LEU A 66 -19.32 12.05 12.95
N SER A 67 -20.58 12.05 12.49
CA SER A 67 -21.42 13.25 12.39
C SER A 67 -22.84 12.89 12.84
N ASN A 68 -23.36 13.61 13.82
CA ASN A 68 -24.71 13.38 14.39
C ASN A 68 -24.97 11.90 14.72
N GLY A 69 -23.99 11.22 15.36
CA GLY A 69 -24.09 9.82 15.73
C GLY A 69 -23.98 8.82 14.58
N ARG A 70 -23.70 9.27 13.35
CA ARG A 70 -23.56 8.41 12.16
C ARG A 70 -22.16 8.47 11.59
N TRP A 71 -21.63 7.35 11.12
CA TRP A 71 -20.39 7.29 10.37
C TRP A 71 -20.61 7.73 8.93
N ILE A 72 -19.86 8.75 8.51
CA ILE A 72 -19.89 9.31 7.15
C ILE A 72 -18.62 8.90 6.44
N PHE A 73 -18.77 8.40 5.20
CA PHE A 73 -17.69 8.04 4.29
C PHE A 73 -17.67 9.06 3.14
N ALA A 74 -16.59 9.80 3.00
CA ALA A 74 -16.53 10.91 2.05
C ALA A 74 -15.15 11.01 1.37
N ALA A 75 -15.12 11.51 0.14
CA ALA A 75 -13.87 11.74 -0.60
C ALA A 75 -13.05 12.93 -0.05
N SER A 76 -13.67 13.80 0.77
CA SER A 76 -13.03 14.99 1.32
C SER A 76 -13.31 15.14 2.82
N LEU A 77 -12.48 15.92 3.50
CA LEU A 77 -12.73 16.31 4.90
C LEU A 77 -13.99 17.16 5.01
N PRO A 78 -14.73 17.05 6.13
CA PRO A 78 -15.87 17.92 6.39
C PRO A 78 -15.43 19.40 6.46
N TYR A 79 -16.34 20.30 6.07
CA TYR A 79 -16.08 21.75 5.99
C TYR A 79 -15.47 22.34 7.27
N ARG A 80 -15.88 21.85 8.45
CA ARG A 80 -15.31 22.28 9.74
C ARG A 80 -13.80 22.09 9.87
N TYR A 81 -13.20 21.20 9.04
CA TYR A 81 -11.77 20.92 9.02
C TYR A 81 -11.05 21.47 7.78
N ARG A 82 -11.65 22.40 7.03
CA ARG A 82 -11.08 22.99 5.82
C ARG A 82 -9.71 23.65 6.03
N SER A 83 -9.45 24.18 7.24
CA SER A 83 -8.17 24.78 7.63
C SER A 83 -7.18 23.79 8.20
N TYR A 84 -7.54 22.51 8.34
CA TYR A 84 -6.63 21.50 8.88
C TYR A 84 -5.55 21.16 7.87
N ASN A 85 -4.30 21.32 8.30
CA ASN A 85 -3.14 20.97 7.47
C ASN A 85 -2.84 19.47 7.61
N ILE A 86 -3.34 18.68 6.66
CA ILE A 86 -3.17 17.23 6.64
C ILE A 86 -1.69 16.79 6.49
N TYR A 87 -0.83 17.65 5.95
CA TYR A 87 0.60 17.34 5.78
C TYR A 87 1.36 17.42 7.10
N SER A 88 0.95 18.28 8.02
CA SER A 88 1.62 18.46 9.33
C SER A 88 1.00 17.64 10.44
N GLY A 89 -0.32 17.44 10.43
CA GLY A 89 -1.02 16.70 11.49
C GLY A 89 -0.51 15.28 11.69
N TYR A 90 -0.57 14.77 12.90
CA TYR A 90 -0.09 13.42 13.23
C TYR A 90 -1.05 12.35 12.71
N LYS A 91 -0.53 11.24 12.18
CA LYS A 91 -1.29 10.08 11.71
C LYS A 91 -0.86 8.81 12.45
N VAL A 92 -1.82 8.11 12.99
CA VAL A 92 -1.64 6.78 13.55
C VAL A 92 -2.02 5.76 12.49
N VAL A 93 -1.12 4.81 12.19
CA VAL A 93 -1.40 3.71 11.27
C VAL A 93 -2.17 2.62 11.98
N LEU A 94 -3.27 2.18 11.37
CA LEU A 94 -4.13 1.11 11.87
C LEU A 94 -4.38 0.10 10.74
N ASN A 95 -4.08 -1.17 11.01
CA ASN A 95 -4.27 -2.28 10.06
C ASN A 95 -5.29 -3.29 10.58
N GLU A 96 -6.21 -2.84 11.41
CA GLU A 96 -7.32 -3.62 11.93
C GLU A 96 -8.60 -3.37 11.12
N PRO A 97 -9.51 -4.36 11.01
CA PRO A 97 -10.76 -4.20 10.28
C PRO A 97 -11.67 -3.16 10.94
N ARG A 98 -12.18 -2.20 10.15
CA ARG A 98 -13.16 -1.19 10.58
C ARG A 98 -12.82 -0.49 11.91
N PRO A 99 -11.62 0.11 12.05
CA PRO A 99 -11.12 0.68 13.29
C PRO A 99 -12.01 1.80 13.85
N TYR A 100 -12.83 2.43 13.02
CA TYR A 100 -13.78 3.46 13.43
C TYR A 100 -14.86 2.92 14.40
N LEU A 101 -15.12 1.61 14.42
CA LEU A 101 -16.01 1.00 15.41
C LEU A 101 -15.42 1.04 16.84
N HIS A 102 -14.11 1.19 16.96
CA HIS A 102 -13.39 1.33 18.23
C HIS A 102 -13.02 2.80 18.54
N PHE A 103 -13.81 3.74 18.00
CA PHE A 103 -13.52 5.17 18.05
C PHE A 103 -13.26 5.70 19.46
N THR A 104 -14.11 5.37 20.43
CA THR A 104 -13.96 5.83 21.84
C THR A 104 -12.61 5.40 22.42
N THR A 105 -12.21 4.16 22.17
CA THR A 105 -10.90 3.63 22.59
C THR A 105 -9.75 4.37 21.91
N HIS A 106 -9.85 4.60 20.58
CA HIS A 106 -8.81 5.28 19.82
C HIS A 106 -8.67 6.74 20.23
N LYS A 107 -9.79 7.42 20.48
CA LYS A 107 -9.81 8.81 20.94
C LYS A 107 -9.01 8.99 22.22
N VAL A 108 -9.16 8.09 23.18
CA VAL A 108 -8.43 8.10 24.46
C VAL A 108 -6.97 7.65 24.24
N LYS A 109 -6.76 6.52 23.62
CA LYS A 109 -5.43 5.91 23.42
C LYS A 109 -4.46 6.82 22.66
N TYR A 110 -4.96 7.54 21.65
CA TYR A 110 -4.15 8.37 20.77
C TYR A 110 -4.23 9.88 21.06
N ALA A 111 -4.93 10.27 22.14
CA ALA A 111 -5.01 11.67 22.58
C ALA A 111 -3.62 12.32 22.77
N LYS A 112 -2.64 11.55 23.22
CA LYS A 112 -1.25 12.00 23.42
C LYS A 112 -0.56 12.49 22.13
N TYR A 113 -1.11 12.19 20.96
CA TYR A 113 -0.55 12.65 19.67
C TYR A 113 -1.22 13.91 19.14
N LYS A 114 -2.27 14.43 19.81
CA LYS A 114 -2.87 15.73 19.45
C LYS A 114 -1.84 16.83 19.57
N GLY A 115 -1.81 17.73 18.61
CA GLY A 115 -0.85 18.84 18.58
C GLY A 115 0.57 18.46 18.17
N ASN A 116 0.87 17.19 17.89
CA ASN A 116 2.20 16.74 17.45
C ASN A 116 2.46 17.06 15.97
N ASN A 117 2.17 18.29 15.56
CA ASN A 117 2.28 18.72 14.17
C ASN A 117 3.74 18.72 13.68
N GLY A 118 3.96 18.23 12.45
CA GLY A 118 5.26 18.22 11.79
C GLY A 118 6.29 17.23 12.35
N ARG A 119 5.94 16.40 13.32
CA ARG A 119 6.87 15.44 13.95
C ARG A 119 7.06 14.16 13.16
N GLN A 120 6.24 13.91 12.14
CA GLN A 120 6.38 12.75 11.28
C GLN A 120 6.99 13.13 9.94
N VAL A 121 7.98 12.34 9.48
CA VAL A 121 8.43 12.41 8.09
C VAL A 121 7.34 11.81 7.22
N ILE A 122 6.89 12.56 6.23
CA ILE A 122 5.83 12.14 5.30
C ILE A 122 6.40 11.64 3.98
N ILE A 123 5.60 10.84 3.26
CA ILE A 123 5.98 10.24 1.97
C ILE A 123 6.44 11.32 0.98
N ARG A 124 5.74 12.47 0.88
CA ARG A 124 6.09 13.56 -0.03
C ARG A 124 7.54 14.03 0.09
N ASN A 125 8.09 14.02 1.31
CA ASN A 125 9.44 14.53 1.61
C ASN A 125 10.49 13.43 1.66
N SER A 126 10.11 12.17 1.38
CA SER A 126 11.02 11.04 1.45
C SER A 126 11.91 10.93 0.21
N ASN A 127 13.20 10.66 0.43
CA ASN A 127 14.11 10.32 -0.66
C ASN A 127 14.23 8.80 -0.90
N ALA A 128 13.45 7.98 -0.20
CA ALA A 128 13.48 6.54 -0.40
C ALA A 128 12.78 6.15 -1.71
N PRO A 129 13.46 5.45 -2.64
CA PRO A 129 12.93 5.12 -3.97
C PRO A 129 11.60 4.35 -3.95
N LYS A 130 11.32 3.59 -2.88
CA LYS A 130 10.07 2.86 -2.74
C LYS A 130 8.83 3.75 -2.73
N TYR A 131 8.96 5.04 -2.38
CA TYR A 131 7.85 6.00 -2.37
C TYR A 131 7.67 6.75 -3.70
N TYR A 132 8.58 6.59 -4.68
CA TYR A 132 8.45 7.25 -5.98
C TYR A 132 7.30 6.68 -6.83
N VAL A 133 6.69 5.59 -6.41
CA VAL A 133 5.47 5.04 -7.01
C VAL A 133 4.20 5.74 -6.55
N VAL A 134 4.27 6.59 -5.51
CA VAL A 134 3.11 7.27 -4.92
C VAL A 134 2.76 8.49 -5.77
N LYS A 135 1.51 8.54 -6.27
CA LYS A 135 1.01 9.67 -7.07
C LYS A 135 1.07 10.98 -6.26
N GLY A 136 1.67 12.02 -6.86
CA GLY A 136 1.89 13.31 -6.18
C GLY A 136 3.22 13.43 -5.44
N HIS A 137 4.05 12.39 -5.43
CA HIS A 137 5.42 12.50 -4.96
C HIS A 137 6.26 13.33 -5.94
N PRO A 138 7.18 14.26 -5.50
CA PRO A 138 7.99 15.07 -6.40
C PRO A 138 8.83 14.26 -7.40
N LYS A 139 9.23 13.04 -7.03
CA LYS A 139 9.99 12.10 -7.88
C LYS A 139 9.11 10.96 -8.41
N TYR A 140 7.83 11.22 -8.67
CA TYR A 140 6.90 10.19 -9.16
C TYR A 140 7.38 9.56 -10.47
N ASN A 141 7.44 8.22 -10.51
CA ASN A 141 7.97 7.45 -11.64
C ASN A 141 6.90 6.73 -12.48
N GLY A 142 5.64 7.20 -12.43
CA GLY A 142 4.53 6.61 -13.19
C GLY A 142 4.05 5.27 -12.61
N GLY A 143 4.34 4.98 -11.33
CA GLY A 143 3.94 3.72 -10.68
C GLY A 143 4.81 2.51 -11.04
N LYS A 144 5.93 2.71 -11.74
CA LYS A 144 6.88 1.63 -12.03
C LYS A 144 7.52 1.15 -10.73
N LYS A 145 7.27 -0.09 -10.35
CA LYS A 145 7.89 -0.71 -9.18
C LYS A 145 9.40 -0.75 -9.37
N THR A 146 10.15 0.01 -8.58
CA THR A 146 11.59 -0.12 -8.51
C THR A 146 11.88 -1.32 -7.60
N VAL A 147 12.21 -2.47 -8.17
CA VAL A 147 12.68 -3.61 -7.41
C VAL A 147 14.09 -3.29 -6.97
N VAL A 148 14.28 -2.88 -5.73
CA VAL A 148 15.60 -2.76 -5.12
C VAL A 148 16.00 -4.16 -4.69
N THR A 149 16.69 -4.89 -5.55
CA THR A 149 17.31 -6.15 -5.17
C THR A 149 18.56 -5.82 -4.36
N SER A 150 18.48 -5.90 -3.05
CA SER A 150 19.64 -5.84 -2.16
C SER A 150 20.43 -7.15 -2.28
N ARG A 151 21.21 -7.28 -3.35
CA ARG A 151 22.28 -8.28 -3.46
C ARG A 151 23.57 -7.52 -3.70
N GLY A 152 24.56 -7.81 -2.89
CA GLY A 152 25.85 -7.13 -2.90
C GLY A 152 26.41 -6.96 -4.31
N ARG A 153 26.92 -5.74 -4.58
CA ARG A 153 27.70 -5.34 -5.76
C ARG A 153 27.19 -5.91 -7.10
N ASN A 154 26.14 -5.31 -7.64
CA ASN A 154 25.94 -5.00 -9.05
C ASN A 154 24.50 -4.49 -9.23
N THR A 155 24.39 -3.21 -9.53
CA THR A 155 23.11 -2.54 -9.79
C THR A 155 22.67 -2.87 -11.21
N SER A 156 21.84 -3.88 -11.38
CA SER A 156 21.19 -4.15 -12.67
C SER A 156 19.76 -3.64 -12.62
N THR A 157 19.49 -2.56 -13.33
CA THR A 157 18.14 -2.02 -13.50
C THR A 157 17.39 -2.92 -14.49
N VAL A 158 16.49 -3.76 -14.03
CA VAL A 158 15.61 -4.53 -14.91
C VAL A 158 14.43 -3.64 -15.30
N LYS A 159 14.42 -3.16 -16.54
CA LYS A 159 13.25 -2.54 -17.15
C LYS A 159 12.22 -3.63 -17.46
N ALA A 160 11.09 -3.62 -16.78
CA ALA A 160 9.93 -4.40 -17.20
C ALA A 160 9.36 -3.76 -18.48
N GLY A 161 9.54 -4.43 -19.62
CA GLY A 161 9.07 -3.98 -20.93
C GLY A 161 7.55 -4.05 -21.01
N GLY A 162 6.90 -2.90 -21.23
CA GLY A 162 5.50 -2.86 -21.65
C GLY A 162 5.41 -3.27 -23.12
N ASN A 163 4.57 -4.27 -23.39
CA ASN A 163 4.27 -4.72 -24.76
C ASN A 163 3.44 -3.64 -25.47
N GLY A 164 4.08 -2.83 -26.31
CA GLY A 164 3.44 -1.87 -27.20
C GLY A 164 3.30 -2.47 -28.58
N ASN A 165 2.08 -2.81 -28.97
CA ASN A 165 1.71 -3.27 -30.29
C ASN A 165 1.89 -2.13 -31.31
N GLY A 166 2.95 -2.16 -32.11
CA GLY A 166 3.27 -1.19 -33.14
C GLY A 166 2.59 -1.53 -34.46
N GLY A 167 1.60 -0.71 -34.84
CA GLY A 167 0.97 -0.77 -36.15
C GLY A 167 1.95 -0.49 -37.30
N ALA A 168 1.90 -1.36 -38.29
CA ALA A 168 2.65 -1.27 -39.54
C ALA A 168 2.26 -0.03 -40.33
N LYS A 169 3.25 0.80 -40.69
CA LYS A 169 3.11 1.84 -41.74
C LYS A 169 3.56 1.29 -43.06
N GLY A 170 2.63 1.17 -43.99
CA GLY A 170 2.86 0.84 -45.40
C GLY A 170 3.67 1.90 -46.11
N LYS A 171 4.67 1.48 -46.86
CA LYS A 171 5.40 2.27 -47.83
C LYS A 171 4.52 2.57 -49.07
N GLY A 172 4.17 3.80 -49.31
CA GLY A 172 3.66 4.29 -50.58
C GLY A 172 4.81 4.94 -51.38
N ASN A 173 5.22 4.26 -52.45
CA ASN A 173 6.19 4.75 -53.41
C ASN A 173 5.39 5.47 -54.53
N GLY A 174 5.55 6.77 -54.70
CA GLY A 174 4.92 7.56 -55.76
C GLY A 174 5.95 8.40 -56.48
N LYS A 175 6.49 7.86 -57.62
CA LYS A 175 7.17 8.65 -58.63
C LYS A 175 6.12 9.44 -59.42
N GLY A 176 6.33 10.74 -59.64
CA GLY A 176 5.62 11.58 -60.60
C GLY A 176 6.54 12.66 -61.10
N LYS A 177 6.88 12.53 -62.37
CA LYS A 177 7.54 13.57 -63.18
C LYS A 177 6.54 14.65 -63.58
N GLY A 178 7.01 15.87 -63.72
CA GLY A 178 6.36 16.98 -64.37
C GLY A 178 7.11 18.24 -64.06
#